data_319244b1f74e913340a65f11c81770fb
#
_entry.id   319244b1f74e913340a65f11c81770fb
#
_cell.length_a   1.000
_cell.length_b   1.000
_cell.length_c   1.000
_cell.angle_alpha   90.00
_cell.angle_beta   90.00
_cell.angle_gamma   90.00
#
_symmetry.space_group_name_H-M   'P 1'
#
loop_
_entity.id
_entity.type
_entity.pdbx_description
1 polymer ?
#
loop_
_entity_poly.entity_id
_entity_poly.type
_entity_poly.pdbx_seq_one_letter_code
_entity_poly.pdbx_strand_id
1 'polypeptide(L)' 'MIKDEIVEAVKREFDVRSCIGINKYKTTLQDNNDDDFLQHLKEELMDAVCYIQKLQSRKRT' A
#
# COMPACT_ATOMS: atom_id res chain seq x y z
N MET A 1 20.88 19.16 2.63
CA MET A 1 19.52 18.79 3.07
C MET A 1 19.52 17.39 3.66
N ILE A 2 18.98 17.24 4.85
CA ILE A 2 18.90 15.95 5.51
C ILE A 2 17.71 15.18 4.93
N LYS A 3 17.95 13.96 4.51
CA LYS A 3 16.88 13.08 4.02
C LYS A 3 16.53 12.06 5.06
N ASP A 4 15.24 11.76 5.16
CA ASP A 4 14.74 10.70 6.01
C ASP A 4 14.87 9.37 5.25
N GLU A 5 15.74 8.51 5.70
CA GLU A 5 16.01 7.22 5.03
C GLU A 5 14.78 6.33 4.99
N ILE A 6 13.92 6.40 5.99
CA ILE A 6 12.67 5.63 5.99
C ILE A 6 11.76 6.10 4.86
N VAL A 7 11.62 7.42 4.71
CA VAL A 7 10.78 7.99 3.65
C VAL A 7 11.35 7.65 2.28
N GLU A 8 12.67 7.74 2.12
CA GLU A 8 13.30 7.41 0.84
C GLU A 8 13.08 5.95 0.46
N ALA A 9 13.12 5.05 1.44
CA ALA A 9 12.83 3.63 1.20
C ALA A 9 11.40 3.43 0.71
N VAL A 10 10.43 4.09 1.33
CA VAL A 10 9.02 3.99 0.94
C VAL A 10 8.80 4.54 -0.46
N LYS A 11 9.47 5.65 -0.80
CA LYS A 11 9.37 6.23 -2.13
C LYS A 11 9.83 5.23 -3.20
N ARG A 12 10.93 4.53 -2.96
CA ARG A 12 11.42 3.50 -3.90
C ARG A 12 10.41 2.37 -4.03
N GLU A 13 9.79 1.96 -2.93
CA GLU A 13 8.76 0.92 -2.96
C GLU A 13 7.54 1.36 -3.76
N PHE A 14 7.15 2.63 -3.67
CA PHE A 14 6.07 3.15 -4.50
C PHE A 14 6.38 3.01 -5.98
N ASP A 15 7.60 3.33 -6.39
CA ASP A 15 8.00 3.21 -7.79
C ASP A 15 7.89 1.76 -8.27
N VAL A 16 8.37 0.82 -7.47
CA VAL A 16 8.29 -0.61 -7.81
C VAL A 16 6.84 -1.08 -7.90
N ARG A 17 6.00 -0.69 -6.95
CA ARG A 17 4.59 -1.06 -6.97
C ARG A 17 3.87 -0.49 -8.18
N SER A 18 4.22 0.73 -8.58
CA SER A 18 3.64 1.34 -9.77
C SER A 18 3.96 0.51 -11.02
N CYS A 19 5.21 0.10 -11.19
CA CYS A 19 5.61 -0.73 -12.32
C CYS A 19 4.88 -2.07 -12.34
N ILE A 20 4.79 -2.72 -11.19
CA ILE A 20 4.10 -4.01 -11.07
C ILE A 20 2.62 -3.85 -11.44
N GLY A 21 1.98 -2.81 -10.92
CA GLY A 21 0.56 -2.56 -11.19
C GLY A 21 0.28 -2.29 -12.66
N ILE A 22 1.09 -1.46 -13.29
CA ILE A 22 0.93 -1.15 -14.71
C ILE A 22 1.10 -2.40 -15.56
N ASN A 23 2.09 -3.24 -15.24
CA ASN A 23 2.30 -4.49 -15.97
C ASN A 23 1.16 -5.47 -15.78
N LYS A 24 0.62 -5.55 -14.57
CA LYS A 24 -0.45 -6.50 -14.23
C LYS A 24 -1.78 -6.11 -14.85
N TYR A 25 -2.15 -4.84 -14.73
CA TYR A 25 -3.49 -4.37 -15.12
C TYR A 25 -3.50 -3.70 -16.49
N LYS A 26 -2.34 -3.47 -17.09
CA LYS A 26 -2.19 -2.86 -18.43
C LYS A 26 -2.75 -1.45 -18.48
N THR A 27 -2.79 -0.76 -17.36
CA THR A 27 -3.24 0.62 -17.25
C THR A 27 -2.61 1.27 -16.03
N THR A 28 -2.52 2.60 -16.03
CA THR A 28 -2.15 3.34 -14.84
C THR A 28 -3.37 3.48 -13.94
N LEU A 29 -3.13 3.77 -12.66
CA LEU A 29 -4.22 4.08 -11.74
C LEU A 29 -4.99 5.30 -12.20
N GLN A 30 -4.29 6.30 -12.75
CA GLN A 30 -4.92 7.52 -13.27
C GLN A 30 -5.98 7.21 -14.33
N ASP A 31 -5.71 6.24 -15.19
CA ASP A 31 -6.56 5.93 -16.33
C ASP A 31 -7.54 4.79 -16.08
N ASN A 32 -7.44 4.14 -14.92
CA ASN A 32 -8.34 3.03 -14.57
C ASN A 32 -9.59 3.60 -13.91
N ASN A 33 -10.70 3.55 -14.62
CA ASN A 33 -12.01 4.02 -14.13
C ASN A 33 -13.01 2.89 -13.96
N ASP A 34 -12.57 1.64 -14.07
CA ASP A 34 -13.44 0.48 -14.02
C ASP A 34 -13.52 -0.18 -12.65
N ASP A 35 -12.45 -0.06 -11.85
CA ASP A 35 -12.40 -0.72 -10.56
C ASP A 35 -13.04 0.11 -9.46
N ASP A 36 -13.60 -0.57 -8.48
CA ASP A 36 -14.22 0.07 -7.31
C ASP A 36 -13.13 0.34 -6.26
N PHE A 37 -12.46 1.49 -6.39
CA PHE A 37 -11.34 1.83 -5.52
C PHE A 37 -11.76 2.11 -4.08
N LEU A 38 -12.99 2.58 -3.87
CA LEU A 38 -13.48 2.79 -2.51
C LEU A 38 -13.60 1.45 -1.77
N GLN A 39 -14.11 0.43 -2.44
CA GLN A 39 -14.20 -0.91 -1.87
C GLN A 39 -12.81 -1.50 -1.61
N HIS A 40 -11.89 -1.32 -2.57
CA HIS A 40 -10.52 -1.78 -2.39
C HIS A 40 -9.85 -1.12 -1.19
N LEU A 41 -10.04 0.20 -1.04
CA LEU A 41 -9.46 0.94 0.08
C LEU A 41 -10.04 0.43 1.41
N LYS A 42 -11.34 0.18 1.45
CA LYS A 42 -11.99 -0.35 2.65
C LYS A 42 -11.35 -1.67 3.07
N GLU A 43 -11.16 -2.57 2.10
CA GLU A 43 -10.58 -3.88 2.36
C GLU A 43 -9.15 -3.77 2.88
N GLU A 44 -8.36 -2.87 2.28
CA GLU A 44 -6.98 -2.65 2.73
C GLU A 44 -6.93 -2.09 4.14
N LEU A 45 -7.82 -1.18 4.48
CA LEU A 45 -7.88 -0.61 5.83
C LEU A 45 -8.30 -1.67 6.86
N MET A 46 -9.21 -2.56 6.49
CA MET A 46 -9.59 -3.68 7.36
C MET A 46 -8.41 -4.61 7.61
N ASP A 47 -7.65 -4.92 6.57
CA ASP A 47 -6.43 -5.74 6.71
C ASP A 47 -5.41 -5.05 7.61
N ALA A 48 -5.25 -3.74 7.45
CA ALA A 48 -4.32 -2.97 8.28
C ALA A 48 -4.69 -3.07 9.76
N VAL A 49 -5.97 -2.97 10.08
CA VAL A 49 -6.45 -3.11 11.47
C VAL A 49 -6.13 -4.50 12.01
N CYS A 50 -6.35 -5.53 11.21
CA CYS A 50 -6.05 -6.91 11.62
C CYS A 50 -4.55 -7.10 11.90
N TYR A 51 -3.68 -6.53 11.06
CA TYR A 51 -2.25 -6.60 11.27
C TYR A 51 -1.83 -5.90 12.56
N ILE A 52 -2.42 -4.74 12.82
CA ILE A 52 -2.15 -4.00 14.06
C ILE A 52 -2.57 -4.83 15.25
N GLN A 53 -3.76 -5.42 15.21
CA GLN A 53 -4.26 -6.24 16.31
C GLN A 53 -3.35 -7.43 16.58
N LYS A 54 -2.89 -8.08 15.51
CA LYS A 54 -1.98 -9.19 15.67
C LYS A 54 -0.67 -8.77 16.34
N LEU A 55 -0.10 -7.67 15.89
CA LEU A 55 1.16 -7.17 16.44
C LEU A 55 1.01 -6.76 17.91
N GLN A 56 -0.10 -6.12 18.25
CA GLN A 56 -0.36 -5.74 19.64
C GLN A 56 -0.55 -6.96 20.53
N SER A 57 -1.23 -7.99 20.05
CA SER A 57 -1.43 -9.20 20.83
C SER A 57 -0.12 -9.93 21.12
N ARG A 58 0.85 -9.83 20.21
CA ARG A 58 2.17 -10.43 20.41
C ARG A 58 3.02 -9.67 21.42
N LYS A 59 2.78 -8.37 21.57
CA LYS A 59 3.51 -7.55 22.55
C LYS A 59 2.97 -7.71 23.96
N ARG A 60 1.78 -8.24 24.11
CA ARG A 60 1.17 -8.49 25.40
C ARG A 60 1.57 -9.86 25.89
N THR A 61 2.60 -9.90 26.62
CA THR A 61 3.02 -11.13 27.27
C THR A 61 2.78 -11.04 28.76
#